data_b03c4899c4ebbea49be132fcf4855b5a
#
_entry.id   b03c4899c4ebbea49be132fcf4855b5a
#
_cell.length_a   1.000
_cell.length_b   1.000
_cell.length_c   1.000
_cell.angle_alpha   90.00
_cell.angle_beta   90.00
_cell.angle_gamma   90.00
#
_symmetry.space_group_name_H-M   'P 1'
#
loop_
_entity.id
_entity.type
_entity.pdbx_description
1 polymer ?
#
loop_
_entity_poly.entity_id
_entity_poly.type
_entity_poly.pdbx_seq_one_letter_code
_entity_poly.pdbx_strand_id
1 'polypeptide(L)'
;MVFHSKIDAYFTNLILAAVLVIAFGSFFPLFIKGGTQLPAVLIFASTFLIVTGFILWTAFSVKYIFYKDYLFIKGGPFRSRISYENIIKVSPANDIFTGYRILSSRDALEIFNKTTAFGSIKISPKEKREFIAELKKRCPGITIQD
;
A
#
# COMPACT_ATOMS: atom_id res chain seq x y z
N MET A 1 -16.06 10.15 4.38
CA MET A 1 -15.54 10.38 3.03
C MET A 1 -14.45 9.37 2.74
N VAL A 2 -14.46 8.74 1.59
CA VAL A 2 -13.53 7.65 1.24
C VAL A 2 -12.75 8.04 0.00
N PHE A 3 -11.43 7.96 0.08
CA PHE A 3 -10.51 8.12 -1.05
C PHE A 3 -9.84 6.80 -1.37
N HIS A 4 -9.70 6.51 -2.64
CA HIS A 4 -8.96 5.34 -3.12
C HIS A 4 -7.51 5.70 -3.43
N SER A 5 -6.62 4.72 -3.31
CA SER A 5 -5.25 4.90 -3.75
C SER A 5 -5.17 5.02 -5.26
N LYS A 6 -4.29 5.91 -5.73
CA LYS A 6 -3.90 5.98 -7.14
C LYS A 6 -3.08 4.75 -7.47
N ILE A 7 -3.36 4.15 -8.61
CA ILE A 7 -2.58 3.04 -9.16
C ILE A 7 -1.91 3.55 -10.43
N ASP A 8 -0.60 3.56 -10.47
CA ASP A 8 0.16 3.97 -11.65
C ASP A 8 0.81 2.79 -12.37
N ALA A 9 1.26 3.03 -13.61
CA ALA A 9 1.90 2.01 -14.43
C ALA A 9 3.18 1.46 -13.80
N TYR A 10 3.94 2.30 -13.09
CA TYR A 10 5.14 1.87 -12.39
C TYR A 10 4.83 0.84 -11.31
N PHE A 11 3.83 1.13 -10.47
CA PHE A 11 3.40 0.22 -9.41
C PHE A 11 2.83 -1.08 -9.98
N THR A 12 2.00 -0.97 -11.03
CA THR A 12 1.44 -2.16 -11.71
C THR A 12 2.55 -3.04 -12.30
N ASN A 13 3.54 -2.46 -12.96
CA ASN A 13 4.67 -3.19 -13.50
C ASN A 13 5.55 -3.83 -12.40
N LEU A 14 5.72 -3.14 -11.27
CA LEU A 14 6.43 -3.68 -10.12
C LEU A 14 5.72 -4.92 -9.55
N ILE A 15 4.40 -4.85 -9.39
CA ILE A 15 3.59 -5.99 -8.93
C ILE A 15 3.63 -7.13 -9.93
N LEU A 16 3.52 -6.83 -11.23
CA LEU A 16 3.63 -7.85 -12.28
C LEU A 16 5.00 -8.55 -12.25
N ALA A 17 6.09 -7.80 -12.14
CA ALA A 17 7.43 -8.36 -12.01
C ALA A 17 7.55 -9.25 -10.77
N ALA A 18 7.01 -8.82 -9.63
CA ALA A 18 6.99 -9.63 -8.41
C ALA A 18 6.21 -10.95 -8.60
N VAL A 19 5.04 -10.89 -9.23
CA VAL A 19 4.24 -12.08 -9.54
C VAL A 19 4.98 -13.03 -10.47
N LEU A 20 5.69 -12.52 -11.50
CA LEU A 20 6.51 -13.34 -12.40
C LEU A 20 7.66 -14.02 -11.67
N VAL A 21 8.35 -13.32 -10.78
CA VAL A 21 9.43 -13.91 -9.95
C VAL A 21 8.88 -15.02 -9.05
N ILE A 22 7.72 -14.80 -8.41
CA ILE A 22 7.06 -15.78 -7.57
C ILE A 22 6.61 -16.98 -8.41
N ALA A 23 6.05 -16.76 -9.60
CA ALA A 23 5.67 -17.83 -10.52
C ALA A 23 6.88 -18.68 -10.90
N PHE A 24 7.98 -18.03 -11.29
CA PHE A 24 9.22 -18.74 -11.60
C PHE A 24 9.71 -19.57 -10.40
N GLY A 25 9.81 -18.98 -9.21
CA GLY A 25 10.24 -19.67 -8.00
C GLY A 25 9.32 -20.82 -7.58
N SER A 26 8.01 -20.67 -7.78
CA SER A 26 7.01 -21.70 -7.43
C SER A 26 7.00 -22.86 -8.42
N PHE A 27 7.16 -22.57 -9.71
CA PHE A 27 7.05 -23.62 -10.75
C PHE A 27 8.39 -24.19 -11.19
N PHE A 28 9.51 -23.49 -10.94
CA PHE A 28 10.86 -24.00 -11.28
C PHE A 28 11.15 -25.40 -10.72
N PRO A 29 10.80 -25.75 -9.46
CA PRO A 29 11.04 -27.08 -8.92
C PRO A 29 10.33 -28.22 -9.69
N LEU A 30 9.27 -27.92 -10.44
CA LEU A 30 8.56 -28.91 -11.26
C LEU A 30 9.42 -29.44 -12.43
N PHE A 31 10.43 -28.68 -12.86
CA PHE A 31 11.36 -29.07 -13.91
C PHE A 31 12.53 -29.93 -13.40
N ILE A 32 12.61 -30.11 -12.07
CA ILE A 32 13.61 -30.97 -11.44
C ILE A 32 13.02 -32.40 -11.29
N LYS A 33 13.89 -33.42 -11.32
CA LYS A 33 13.48 -34.81 -11.17
C LYS A 33 12.56 -35.02 -9.95
N GLY A 34 11.39 -35.59 -10.19
CA GLY A 34 10.38 -35.87 -9.15
C GLY A 34 9.43 -34.71 -8.85
N GLY A 35 9.66 -33.52 -9.43
CA GLY A 35 8.79 -32.34 -9.21
C GLY A 35 7.41 -32.42 -9.85
N THR A 36 7.23 -33.34 -10.81
CA THR A 36 5.94 -33.52 -11.53
C THR A 36 4.96 -34.47 -10.83
N GLN A 37 5.29 -34.96 -9.64
CA GLN A 37 4.33 -35.76 -8.86
C GLN A 37 3.15 -34.87 -8.41
N LEU A 38 1.94 -35.46 -8.47
CA LEU A 38 0.71 -34.74 -8.17
C LEU A 38 0.73 -33.98 -6.83
N PRO A 39 1.21 -34.55 -5.71
CA PRO A 39 1.31 -33.79 -4.45
C PRO A 39 2.23 -32.59 -4.55
N ALA A 40 3.36 -32.69 -5.24
CA ALA A 40 4.28 -31.56 -5.42
C ALA A 40 3.66 -30.46 -6.26
N VAL A 41 3.00 -30.81 -7.37
CA VAL A 41 2.28 -29.84 -8.22
C VAL A 41 1.21 -29.10 -7.42
N LEU A 42 0.41 -29.80 -6.61
CA LEU A 42 -0.62 -29.18 -5.78
C LEU A 42 -0.05 -28.22 -4.74
N ILE A 43 1.06 -28.58 -4.09
CA ILE A 43 1.72 -27.73 -3.10
C ILE A 43 2.23 -26.44 -3.76
N PHE A 44 2.96 -26.54 -4.87
CA PHE A 44 3.53 -25.37 -5.54
C PHE A 44 2.45 -24.46 -6.13
N ALA A 45 1.42 -25.04 -6.76
CA ALA A 45 0.29 -24.27 -7.29
C ALA A 45 -0.50 -23.57 -6.17
N SER A 46 -0.77 -24.24 -5.07
CA SER A 46 -1.47 -23.65 -3.92
C SER A 46 -0.67 -22.51 -3.31
N THR A 47 0.63 -22.71 -3.12
CA THR A 47 1.53 -21.67 -2.60
C THR A 47 1.54 -20.46 -3.50
N PHE A 48 1.67 -20.64 -4.81
CA PHE A 48 1.62 -19.56 -5.78
C PHE A 48 0.31 -18.78 -5.71
N LEU A 49 -0.84 -19.46 -5.68
CA LEU A 49 -2.15 -18.83 -5.63
C LEU A 49 -2.35 -18.03 -4.34
N ILE A 50 -1.95 -18.59 -3.18
CA ILE A 50 -2.09 -17.93 -1.88
C ILE A 50 -1.22 -16.67 -1.83
N VAL A 51 0.06 -16.78 -2.18
CA VAL A 51 1.01 -15.68 -2.11
C VAL A 51 0.63 -14.55 -3.10
N THR A 52 0.34 -14.92 -4.35
CA THR A 52 -0.08 -13.97 -5.37
C THR A 52 -1.39 -13.29 -5.01
N GLY A 53 -2.39 -14.06 -4.56
CA GLY A 53 -3.67 -13.53 -4.10
C GLY A 53 -3.51 -12.53 -2.94
N PHE A 54 -2.65 -12.84 -1.98
CA PHE A 54 -2.33 -11.96 -0.87
C PHE A 54 -1.67 -10.65 -1.32
N ILE A 55 -0.70 -10.72 -2.23
CA ILE A 55 -0.02 -9.54 -2.79
C ILE A 55 -1.02 -8.66 -3.55
N LEU A 56 -1.82 -9.24 -4.44
CA LEU A 56 -2.82 -8.51 -5.21
C LEU A 56 -3.87 -7.86 -4.30
N TRP A 57 -4.36 -8.60 -3.32
CA TRP A 57 -5.29 -8.05 -2.34
C TRP A 57 -4.70 -6.85 -1.59
N THR A 58 -3.47 -6.96 -1.10
CA THR A 58 -2.79 -5.88 -0.38
C THR A 58 -2.56 -4.67 -1.29
N ALA A 59 -2.11 -4.90 -2.52
CA ALA A 59 -1.75 -3.86 -3.48
C ALA A 59 -2.95 -3.04 -3.98
N PHE A 60 -4.08 -3.70 -4.25
CA PHE A 60 -5.22 -3.08 -4.94
C PHE A 60 -6.40 -2.73 -4.02
N SER A 61 -6.34 -3.04 -2.72
CA SER A 61 -7.41 -2.71 -1.76
C SER A 61 -7.14 -1.47 -0.91
N VAL A 62 -6.20 -0.63 -1.31
CA VAL A 62 -5.79 0.54 -0.52
C VAL A 62 -6.85 1.64 -0.55
N LYS A 63 -7.28 2.05 0.65
CA LYS A 63 -8.30 3.10 0.86
C LYS A 63 -7.91 4.00 2.03
N TYR A 64 -8.31 5.27 1.93
CA TYR A 64 -8.13 6.30 2.94
C TYR A 64 -9.51 6.83 3.33
N ILE A 65 -9.90 6.68 4.59
CA ILE A 65 -11.25 6.99 5.06
C ILE A 65 -11.16 8.07 6.13
N PHE A 66 -11.81 9.20 5.89
CA PHE A 66 -11.98 10.26 6.88
C PHE A 66 -13.17 9.95 7.78
N TYR A 67 -12.88 9.59 9.03
CA TYR A 67 -13.85 9.52 10.11
C TYR A 67 -13.95 10.85 10.84
N LYS A 68 -14.83 10.95 11.84
CA LYS A 68 -15.06 12.19 12.57
C LYS A 68 -13.79 12.69 13.27
N ASP A 69 -13.05 11.80 13.92
CA ASP A 69 -11.95 12.13 14.84
C ASP A 69 -10.58 11.64 14.36
N TYR A 70 -10.54 10.83 13.30
CA TYR A 70 -9.30 10.22 12.80
C TYR A 70 -9.34 9.91 11.31
N LEU A 71 -8.16 9.87 10.70
CA LEU A 71 -7.92 9.33 9.38
C LEU A 71 -7.61 7.83 9.49
N PHE A 72 -8.39 7.01 8.79
CA PHE A 72 -8.20 5.57 8.72
C PHE A 72 -7.60 5.19 7.38
N ILE A 73 -6.46 4.54 7.42
CA ILE A 73 -5.71 4.09 6.25
C ILE A 73 -5.72 2.57 6.25
N LYS A 74 -6.18 1.97 5.15
CA LYS A 74 -6.32 0.53 5.00
C LYS A 74 -5.70 0.07 3.69
N GLY A 75 -4.93 -1.02 3.74
CA GLY A 75 -4.41 -1.73 2.56
C GLY A 75 -4.31 -3.22 2.83
N GLY A 76 -5.25 -4.01 2.29
CA GLY A 76 -5.38 -5.43 2.62
C GLY A 76 -5.55 -5.65 4.14
N PRO A 77 -4.65 -6.42 4.78
CA PRO A 77 -4.65 -6.64 6.22
C PRO A 77 -4.07 -5.46 7.01
N PHE A 78 -3.30 -4.59 6.37
CA PHE A 78 -2.65 -3.46 7.02
C PHE A 78 -3.64 -2.33 7.29
N ARG A 79 -3.62 -1.81 8.51
CA ARG A 79 -4.52 -0.75 8.99
C ARG A 79 -3.75 0.23 9.85
N SER A 80 -4.02 1.51 9.66
CA SER A 80 -3.48 2.58 10.50
C SER A 80 -4.58 3.58 10.83
N ARG A 81 -4.62 4.02 12.08
CA ARG A 81 -5.51 5.10 12.56
C ARG A 81 -4.66 6.25 13.02
N ILE A 82 -4.93 7.43 12.50
CA ILE A 82 -4.19 8.64 12.86
C ILE A 82 -5.22 9.69 13.28
N SER A 83 -5.24 10.02 14.57
CA SER A 83 -6.06 11.12 15.07
C SER A 83 -5.59 12.42 14.44
N TYR A 84 -6.53 13.31 14.09
CA TYR A 84 -6.22 14.58 13.45
C TYR A 84 -5.30 15.47 14.30
N GLU A 85 -5.42 15.39 15.62
CA GLU A 85 -4.56 16.12 16.59
C GLU A 85 -3.08 15.69 16.52
N ASN A 86 -2.82 14.49 16.05
CA ASN A 86 -1.46 13.95 15.95
C ASN A 86 -0.79 14.23 14.60
N ILE A 87 -1.54 14.76 13.62
CA ILE A 87 -0.98 15.11 12.31
C ILE A 87 -0.27 16.46 12.43
N ILE A 88 1.00 16.47 12.04
CA ILE A 88 1.87 17.65 12.16
C ILE A 88 1.97 18.36 10.83
N LYS A 89 2.24 17.61 9.76
CA LYS A 89 2.60 18.16 8.46
C LYS A 89 2.28 17.16 7.35
N VAL A 90 2.00 17.67 6.17
CA VAL A 90 1.91 16.88 4.92
C VAL A 90 2.85 17.47 3.89
N SER A 91 3.63 16.63 3.23
CA SER A 91 4.52 16.98 2.13
C SER A 91 4.47 15.95 1.02
N PRO A 92 4.93 16.27 -0.20
CA PRO A 92 5.17 15.26 -1.22
C PRO A 92 6.18 14.23 -0.71
N ALA A 93 5.95 12.96 -1.00
CA ALA A 93 6.90 11.91 -0.66
C ALA A 93 8.01 11.84 -1.72
N ASN A 94 9.25 12.09 -1.32
CA ASN A 94 10.42 12.02 -2.21
C ASN A 94 10.89 10.58 -2.44
N ASP A 95 10.63 9.69 -1.49
CA ASP A 95 11.00 8.28 -1.54
C ASP A 95 9.81 7.42 -1.13
N ILE A 96 9.45 6.46 -1.98
CA ILE A 96 8.33 5.55 -1.74
C ILE A 96 8.77 4.17 -1.22
N PHE A 97 10.07 3.91 -1.12
CA PHE A 97 10.60 2.59 -0.75
C PHE A 97 10.95 2.45 0.72
N THR A 98 11.16 3.54 1.42
CA THR A 98 11.53 3.54 2.84
C THR A 98 10.38 4.00 3.75
N GLY A 99 10.42 3.58 5.01
CA GLY A 99 9.45 3.95 6.05
C GLY A 99 8.11 3.21 5.96
N TYR A 100 7.16 3.66 6.78
CA TYR A 100 5.82 3.09 6.81
C TYR A 100 4.99 3.60 5.66
N ARG A 101 4.44 2.70 4.85
CA ARG A 101 3.76 3.04 3.61
C ARG A 101 2.53 2.16 3.37
N ILE A 102 1.45 2.78 2.95
CA ILE A 102 0.24 2.13 2.43
C ILE A 102 -0.17 2.89 1.17
N LEU A 103 0.46 2.59 0.05
CA LEU A 103 0.32 3.30 -1.22
C LEU A 103 0.41 2.36 -2.42
N SER A 104 -0.06 2.83 -3.58
CA SER A 104 -0.05 2.08 -4.84
C SER A 104 0.43 2.93 -6.03
N SER A 105 1.14 4.04 -5.76
CA SER A 105 1.66 4.95 -6.77
C SER A 105 2.91 5.68 -6.29
N ARG A 106 3.76 6.09 -7.22
CA ARG A 106 4.91 6.97 -6.96
C ARG A 106 4.49 8.40 -6.62
N ASP A 107 3.34 8.85 -7.11
CA ASP A 107 2.76 10.14 -6.79
C ASP A 107 2.13 10.13 -5.40
N ALA A 108 2.97 10.21 -4.39
CA ALA A 108 2.63 9.99 -3.00
C ALA A 108 2.74 11.26 -2.14
N LEU A 109 2.04 11.23 -1.01
CA LEU A 109 2.12 12.19 0.08
C LEU A 109 2.69 11.51 1.32
N GLU A 110 3.47 12.23 2.08
CA GLU A 110 3.95 11.82 3.40
C GLU A 110 3.23 12.62 4.48
N ILE A 111 2.51 11.92 5.35
CA ILE A 111 1.81 12.50 6.50
C ILE A 111 2.68 12.27 7.74
N PHE A 112 3.26 13.33 8.26
CA PHE A 112 4.02 13.32 9.51
C PHE A 112 3.05 13.35 10.69
N ASN A 113 3.22 12.42 11.61
CA ASN A 113 2.37 12.29 12.79
C ASN A 113 3.12 11.68 13.98
N LYS A 114 2.56 11.85 15.18
CA LYS A 114 3.16 11.42 16.44
C LYS A 114 2.93 9.95 16.80
N THR A 115 2.07 9.24 16.06
CA THR A 115 1.58 7.91 16.46
C THR A 115 2.17 6.75 15.66
N THR A 116 2.66 6.98 14.45
CA THR A 116 3.32 5.94 13.64
C THR A 116 4.76 5.69 14.11
N ALA A 117 5.18 4.43 14.04
CA ALA A 117 6.50 3.99 14.51
C ALA A 117 7.68 4.75 13.86
N PHE A 118 7.52 5.23 12.64
CA PHE A 118 8.53 6.00 11.90
C PHE A 118 8.25 7.51 11.87
N GLY A 119 7.28 8.00 12.64
CA GLY A 119 6.90 9.41 12.67
C GLY A 119 6.17 9.91 11.44
N SER A 120 5.99 9.09 10.43
CA SER A 120 5.24 9.42 9.21
C SER A 120 4.64 8.18 8.53
N ILE A 121 3.66 8.43 7.66
CA ILE A 121 3.09 7.41 6.77
C ILE A 121 2.99 7.96 5.36
N LYS A 122 3.35 7.15 4.37
CA LYS A 122 3.27 7.49 2.95
C LYS A 122 2.01 6.90 2.34
N ILE A 123 1.27 7.73 1.64
CA ILE A 123 -0.01 7.41 1.00
C ILE A 123 -0.03 7.98 -0.42
N SER A 124 -0.89 7.44 -1.28
CA SER A 124 -1.03 7.92 -2.67
C SER A 124 -2.51 8.09 -3.06
N PRO A 125 -3.22 9.08 -2.51
CA PRO A 125 -4.62 9.29 -2.86
C PRO A 125 -4.77 9.69 -4.33
N LYS A 126 -5.80 9.16 -5.01
CA LYS A 126 -6.07 9.44 -6.42
C LYS A 126 -6.41 10.91 -6.63
N GLU A 127 -7.34 11.43 -5.83
CA GLU A 127 -7.75 12.83 -5.80
C GLU A 127 -6.92 13.61 -4.76
N LYS A 128 -5.64 13.84 -5.03
CA LYS A 128 -4.67 14.41 -4.10
C LYS A 128 -5.08 15.79 -3.56
N ARG A 129 -5.58 16.68 -4.45
CA ARG A 129 -6.01 18.04 -4.07
C ARG A 129 -7.21 18.02 -3.14
N GLU A 130 -8.20 17.20 -3.46
CA GLU A 130 -9.41 17.05 -2.64
C GLU A 130 -9.09 16.41 -1.29
N PHE A 131 -8.19 15.42 -1.28
CA PHE A 131 -7.70 14.80 -0.06
C PHE A 131 -7.03 15.82 0.87
N ILE A 132 -6.14 16.65 0.33
CA ILE A 132 -5.46 17.71 1.09
C ILE A 132 -6.46 18.75 1.59
N ALA A 133 -7.43 19.15 0.76
CA ALA A 133 -8.47 20.11 1.14
C ALA A 133 -9.34 19.56 2.29
N GLU A 134 -9.75 18.30 2.24
CA GLU A 134 -10.51 17.66 3.31
C GLU A 134 -9.68 17.51 4.59
N LEU A 135 -8.40 17.15 4.46
CA LEU A 135 -7.50 17.06 5.60
C LEU A 135 -7.31 18.43 6.28
N LYS A 136 -7.10 19.49 5.49
CA LYS A 136 -6.97 20.87 5.98
C LYS A 136 -8.23 21.37 6.69
N LYS A 137 -9.39 20.99 6.20
CA LYS A 137 -10.68 21.31 6.83
C LYS A 137 -10.81 20.70 8.23
N ARG A 138 -10.28 19.49 8.42
CA ARG A 138 -10.32 18.75 9.70
C ARG A 138 -9.15 19.08 10.63
N CYS A 139 -8.04 19.52 10.06
CA CYS A 139 -6.82 19.92 10.76
C CYS A 139 -6.42 21.34 10.34
N PRO A 140 -7.09 22.42 10.82
CA PRO A 140 -6.81 23.79 10.35
C PRO A 140 -5.38 24.25 10.60
N GLY A 141 -4.71 23.70 11.61
CA GLY A 141 -3.32 24.03 11.98
C GLY A 141 -2.23 23.25 11.26
N ILE A 142 -2.60 22.38 10.29
CA ILE A 142 -1.62 21.55 9.61
C ILE A 142 -0.75 22.34 8.63
N THR A 143 0.53 22.08 8.62
CA THR A 143 1.47 22.61 7.63
C THR A 143 1.44 21.73 6.38
N ILE A 144 1.15 22.35 5.22
CA ILE A 144 1.22 21.70 3.92
C ILE A 144 2.43 22.24 3.19
N GLN A 145 3.33 21.37 2.80
CA GLN A 145 4.46 21.69 1.91
C GLN A 145 4.12 21.20 0.50
N ASP A 146 4.36 22.04 -0.49
CA ASP A 146 4.27 21.74 -1.91
C ASP A 146 5.59 21.15 -2.41
#